data_e819218f5a44fa770ea6c34893c608e2
#
_entry.id   e819218f5a44fa770ea6c34893c608e2
#
_cell.length_a   1.000
_cell.length_b   1.000
_cell.length_c   1.000
_cell.angle_alpha   90.00
_cell.angle_beta   90.00
_cell.angle_gamma   90.00
#
_symmetry.space_group_name_H-M   'P 1'
#
loop_
_entity.id
_entity.type
_entity.pdbx_description
1 polymer ?
#
loop_
_entity_poly.entity_id
_entity_poly.type
_entity_poly.pdbx_seq_one_letter_code
_entity_poly.pdbx_strand_id
1 'polypeptide(L)'
;PSERIPVLMGGALPFTNMQNLRTENNEDGTYRYEDFTQDGQILVVNTVEPTRFVPEVQDLEDYLTACAFALSDTDTYELLSAEENEEYTENLTYPVYIVTYTAGENEDTRKWTVFAMDTDRYTYLYGFCEAVDTEEDMDEIYQSIFSQLYLSDEN
;
A
#
# COMPACT_ATOMS: atom_id res chain seq x y z
N PRO A 1 -28.04 5.60 7.74
CA PRO A 1 -27.23 4.45 7.39
C PRO A 1 -25.75 4.76 7.51
N SER A 2 -25.02 3.78 7.93
CA SER A 2 -23.59 3.95 8.05
C SER A 2 -22.96 4.04 6.66
N GLU A 3 -21.97 4.88 6.54
CA GLU A 3 -21.23 5.04 5.32
C GLU A 3 -20.32 3.84 5.12
N ARG A 4 -20.35 3.29 3.93
CA ARG A 4 -19.51 2.15 3.59
C ARG A 4 -18.17 2.64 3.08
N ILE A 5 -17.11 2.00 3.51
CA ILE A 5 -15.77 2.30 3.07
C ILE A 5 -15.38 1.29 2.02
N PRO A 6 -15.09 1.73 0.77
CA PRO A 6 -14.56 0.82 -0.23
C PRO A 6 -13.20 0.30 0.22
N VAL A 7 -12.92 -0.95 -0.07
CA VAL A 7 -11.65 -1.57 0.27
C VAL A 7 -11.03 -2.16 -1.00
N LEU A 8 -9.72 -2.22 -1.04
CA LEU A 8 -9.04 -2.90 -2.13
C LEU A 8 -9.19 -4.39 -1.93
N MET A 9 -9.80 -5.04 -2.89
CA MET A 9 -10.05 -6.48 -2.88
C MET A 9 -9.43 -7.11 -4.10
N GLY A 10 -9.12 -8.39 -3.99
CA GLY A 10 -8.61 -9.13 -5.13
C GLY A 10 -8.97 -10.58 -5.01
N GLY A 11 -8.61 -11.35 -5.99
CA GLY A 11 -8.70 -12.79 -5.93
C GLY A 11 -7.73 -13.32 -4.88
N ALA A 12 -7.52 -14.61 -4.86
CA ALA A 12 -6.56 -15.21 -3.92
C ALA A 12 -5.19 -14.53 -4.09
N LEU A 13 -4.61 -14.10 -2.98
CA LEU A 13 -3.25 -13.59 -2.99
C LEU A 13 -2.33 -14.79 -2.79
N PRO A 14 -1.71 -15.29 -3.87
CA PRO A 14 -1.08 -16.61 -3.82
C PRO A 14 0.13 -16.69 -2.90
N PHE A 15 0.64 -15.55 -2.50
CA PHE A 15 1.83 -15.50 -1.65
C PHE A 15 1.54 -15.24 -0.19
N THR A 16 0.28 -14.96 0.18
CA THR A 16 -0.03 -14.63 1.57
C THR A 16 -0.42 -15.87 2.35
N ASN A 17 -0.12 -15.84 3.64
CA ASN A 17 -0.52 -16.89 4.58
C ASN A 17 -1.68 -16.36 5.41
N MET A 18 -2.89 -16.61 4.94
CA MET A 18 -4.10 -16.06 5.54
C MET A 18 -4.33 -16.45 7.00
N GLN A 19 -3.59 -17.44 7.49
CA GLN A 19 -3.71 -17.84 8.89
C GLN A 19 -3.06 -16.85 9.85
N ASN A 20 -2.16 -16.03 9.33
CA ASN A 20 -1.45 -15.04 10.14
C ASN A 20 -1.94 -13.62 9.88
N LEU A 21 -3.07 -13.48 9.21
CA LEU A 21 -3.63 -12.18 8.87
C LEU A 21 -3.97 -11.41 10.14
N ARG A 22 -3.43 -10.20 10.25
CA ARG A 22 -3.76 -9.27 11.33
C ARG A 22 -4.62 -8.16 10.74
N THR A 23 -5.72 -7.86 11.42
CA THR A 23 -6.66 -6.86 10.94
C THR A 23 -7.00 -5.92 12.08
N GLU A 24 -6.87 -4.62 11.84
CA GLU A 24 -7.30 -3.58 12.77
C GLU A 24 -8.41 -2.79 12.09
N ASN A 25 -9.55 -2.70 12.75
CA ASN A 25 -10.69 -1.92 12.27
C ASN A 25 -11.06 -0.91 13.35
N ASN A 26 -11.15 0.35 12.95
CA ASN A 26 -11.45 1.44 13.85
C ASN A 26 -12.87 1.93 13.66
N GLU A 27 -13.38 2.66 14.66
CA GLU A 27 -14.74 3.19 14.61
C GLU A 27 -14.97 4.16 13.46
N ASP A 28 -13.90 4.83 13.02
CA ASP A 28 -13.99 5.77 11.90
C ASP A 28 -13.96 5.08 10.54
N GLY A 29 -13.93 3.74 10.54
CA GLY A 29 -13.93 2.97 9.31
C GLY A 29 -12.56 2.67 8.75
N THR A 30 -11.49 3.16 9.36
CA THR A 30 -10.15 2.83 8.90
C THR A 30 -9.82 1.37 9.21
N TYR A 31 -8.94 0.77 8.41
CA TYR A 31 -8.48 -0.56 8.72
C TYR A 31 -7.03 -0.74 8.27
N ARG A 32 -6.41 -1.77 8.83
CA ARG A 32 -5.06 -2.19 8.47
C ARG A 32 -5.00 -3.71 8.45
N TYR A 33 -4.59 -4.27 7.34
CA TYR A 33 -4.26 -5.69 7.20
C TYR A 33 -2.75 -5.85 7.21
N GLU A 34 -2.25 -6.88 7.91
CA GLU A 34 -0.86 -7.27 7.80
C GLU A 34 -0.78 -8.78 7.70
N ASP A 35 -0.01 -9.27 6.74
CA ASP A 35 0.27 -10.69 6.61
C ASP A 35 1.61 -10.89 5.93
N PHE A 36 2.22 -12.03 6.19
CA PHE A 36 3.46 -12.40 5.53
C PHE A 36 3.16 -13.34 4.36
N THR A 37 4.02 -13.33 3.36
CA THR A 37 3.96 -14.35 2.33
C THR A 37 4.20 -15.73 2.94
N GLN A 38 3.86 -16.78 2.20
CA GLN A 38 3.93 -18.16 2.72
C GLN A 38 5.34 -18.55 3.19
N ASP A 39 6.37 -18.01 2.55
CA ASP A 39 7.75 -18.25 2.92
C ASP A 39 8.24 -17.31 4.02
N GLY A 40 7.41 -16.35 4.45
CA GLY A 40 7.77 -15.39 5.50
C GLY A 40 8.75 -14.32 5.09
N GLN A 41 9.06 -14.19 3.81
CA GLN A 41 10.08 -13.25 3.34
C GLN A 41 9.55 -11.84 3.10
N ILE A 42 8.27 -11.71 2.82
CA ILE A 42 7.68 -10.43 2.47
C ILE A 42 6.48 -10.16 3.36
N LEU A 43 6.47 -8.96 3.93
CA LEU A 43 5.32 -8.46 4.69
C LEU A 43 4.43 -7.67 3.76
N VAL A 44 3.15 -8.02 3.74
CA VAL A 44 2.14 -7.30 2.97
C VAL A 44 1.31 -6.48 3.94
N VAL A 45 1.18 -5.18 3.67
CA VAL A 45 0.41 -4.26 4.51
C VAL A 45 -0.57 -3.51 3.63
N ASN A 46 -1.84 -3.57 3.97
CA ASN A 46 -2.88 -2.82 3.26
C ASN A 46 -3.62 -1.95 4.26
N THR A 47 -3.71 -0.65 3.99
CA THR A 47 -4.42 0.29 4.87
C THR A 47 -5.41 1.12 4.10
N VAL A 48 -6.49 1.51 4.79
CA VAL A 48 -7.46 2.49 4.30
C VAL A 48 -7.72 3.47 5.42
N GLU A 49 -7.60 4.76 5.12
CA GLU A 49 -7.84 5.83 6.08
C GLU A 49 -8.64 6.96 5.43
N PRO A 50 -9.42 7.73 6.20
CA PRO A 50 -10.02 8.95 5.65
C PRO A 50 -8.92 9.85 5.10
N THR A 51 -9.18 10.43 3.93
CA THR A 51 -8.16 11.26 3.30
C THR A 51 -7.88 12.54 4.08
N ARG A 52 -6.63 12.96 4.06
CA ARG A 52 -6.19 14.26 4.56
C ARG A 52 -5.64 15.11 3.43
N PHE A 53 -5.84 14.66 2.20
CA PHE A 53 -5.33 15.38 1.03
C PHE A 53 -6.13 16.65 0.83
N VAL A 54 -5.42 17.78 0.68
CA VAL A 54 -6.01 19.09 0.42
C VAL A 54 -5.46 19.59 -0.90
N PRO A 55 -6.21 19.39 -2.01
CA PRO A 55 -5.68 19.70 -3.36
C PRO A 55 -5.24 21.14 -3.57
N GLU A 56 -5.80 22.09 -2.82
CA GLU A 56 -5.47 23.50 -2.97
C GLU A 56 -4.07 23.84 -2.47
N VAL A 57 -3.49 23.01 -1.59
CA VAL A 57 -2.21 23.32 -0.96
C VAL A 57 -1.21 22.17 -1.02
N GLN A 58 -1.59 21.06 -1.60
CA GLN A 58 -0.73 19.86 -1.66
C GLN A 58 -0.67 19.32 -3.07
N ASP A 59 0.45 18.71 -3.40
CA ASP A 59 0.61 17.90 -4.60
C ASP A 59 0.25 16.45 -4.26
N LEU A 60 -0.50 15.79 -5.13
CA LEU A 60 -0.97 14.42 -4.86
C LEU A 60 0.19 13.44 -4.72
N GLU A 61 1.19 13.52 -5.60
CA GLU A 61 2.36 12.65 -5.50
C GLU A 61 3.06 12.82 -4.16
N ASP A 62 3.27 14.06 -3.73
CA ASP A 62 3.92 14.35 -2.46
C ASP A 62 3.11 13.81 -1.27
N TYR A 63 1.80 14.00 -1.33
CA TYR A 63 0.92 13.51 -0.26
C TYR A 63 0.97 11.98 -0.16
N LEU A 64 0.85 11.29 -1.30
CA LEU A 64 0.87 9.83 -1.31
C LEU A 64 2.23 9.27 -0.94
N THR A 65 3.31 9.97 -1.33
CA THR A 65 4.66 9.58 -0.94
C THR A 65 4.82 9.65 0.58
N ALA A 66 4.34 10.73 1.20
CA ALA A 66 4.39 10.86 2.65
C ALA A 66 3.58 9.76 3.35
N CYS A 67 2.41 9.45 2.81
CA CYS A 67 1.59 8.36 3.34
C CYS A 67 2.31 7.01 3.25
N ALA A 68 2.99 6.78 2.11
CA ALA A 68 3.75 5.54 1.91
C ALA A 68 4.88 5.42 2.93
N PHE A 69 5.60 6.51 3.22
CA PHE A 69 6.65 6.51 4.23
C PHE A 69 6.10 6.16 5.61
N ALA A 70 4.93 6.70 5.96
CA ALA A 70 4.32 6.44 7.26
C ALA A 70 3.96 4.98 7.46
N LEU A 71 3.77 4.23 6.37
CA LEU A 71 3.43 2.82 6.44
C LEU A 71 4.52 1.99 7.10
N SER A 72 5.77 2.41 6.98
CA SER A 72 6.92 1.69 7.55
C SER A 72 7.09 1.90 9.06
N ASP A 73 6.43 2.90 9.62
CA ASP A 73 6.49 3.21 11.05
C ASP A 73 7.93 3.43 11.55
N THR A 74 8.73 4.14 10.76
CA THR A 74 10.10 4.47 11.12
C THR A 74 10.39 5.92 10.72
N ASP A 75 11.36 6.54 11.38
CA ASP A 75 11.77 7.92 11.12
C ASP A 75 12.83 8.03 10.03
N THR A 76 13.43 6.91 9.66
CA THR A 76 14.56 6.91 8.71
C THR A 76 14.14 6.24 7.43
N TYR A 77 14.12 7.00 6.34
CA TYR A 77 13.76 6.46 5.03
C TYR A 77 14.44 7.25 3.92
N GLU A 78 14.60 6.59 2.78
CA GLU A 78 15.18 7.18 1.57
C GLU A 78 14.32 6.82 0.37
N LEU A 79 13.81 7.83 -0.31
CA LEU A 79 12.99 7.62 -1.51
C LEU A 79 13.83 7.12 -2.67
N LEU A 80 13.38 6.06 -3.32
CA LEU A 80 14.01 5.54 -4.54
C LEU A 80 13.24 5.98 -5.78
N SER A 81 11.92 5.89 -5.77
CA SER A 81 11.09 6.37 -6.87
C SER A 81 9.66 6.58 -6.44
N ALA A 82 8.96 7.48 -7.12
CA ALA A 82 7.53 7.71 -6.95
C ALA A 82 6.97 8.08 -8.31
N GLU A 83 6.18 7.20 -8.91
CA GLU A 83 5.67 7.40 -10.27
C GLU A 83 4.22 6.94 -10.38
N GLU A 84 3.43 7.69 -11.15
CA GLU A 84 2.07 7.26 -11.46
C GLU A 84 2.11 6.09 -12.45
N ASN A 85 1.28 5.09 -12.22
CA ASN A 85 1.11 3.98 -13.14
C ASN A 85 -0.22 4.15 -13.88
N GLU A 86 -0.15 4.44 -15.17
CA GLU A 86 -1.33 4.75 -15.97
C GLU A 86 -2.31 3.58 -16.09
N GLU A 87 -1.81 2.36 -16.18
CA GLU A 87 -2.66 1.18 -16.29
C GLU A 87 -3.53 1.00 -15.04
N TYR A 88 -2.94 1.13 -13.87
CA TYR A 88 -3.66 0.99 -12.62
C TYR A 88 -4.59 2.17 -12.37
N THR A 89 -4.16 3.36 -12.77
CA THR A 89 -5.01 4.56 -12.72
C THR A 89 -6.28 4.33 -13.54
N GLU A 90 -6.13 3.78 -14.72
CA GLU A 90 -7.27 3.50 -15.58
C GLU A 90 -8.19 2.44 -14.99
N ASN A 91 -7.60 1.36 -14.44
CA ASN A 91 -8.37 0.26 -13.89
C ASN A 91 -9.16 0.65 -12.63
N LEU A 92 -8.58 1.48 -11.79
CA LEU A 92 -9.19 1.87 -10.52
C LEU A 92 -9.89 3.24 -10.59
N THR A 93 -9.75 3.95 -11.70
CA THR A 93 -10.35 5.25 -11.99
C THR A 93 -9.87 6.41 -11.09
N TYR A 94 -8.76 6.21 -10.40
CA TYR A 94 -8.08 7.22 -9.59
C TYR A 94 -6.58 7.13 -9.87
N PRO A 95 -5.83 8.24 -9.77
CA PRO A 95 -4.39 8.17 -9.96
C PRO A 95 -3.74 7.22 -8.96
N VAL A 96 -3.01 6.23 -9.48
CA VAL A 96 -2.30 5.25 -8.66
C VAL A 96 -0.81 5.49 -8.81
N TYR A 97 -0.13 5.68 -7.68
CA TYR A 97 1.31 5.90 -7.65
C TYR A 97 2.01 4.70 -7.04
N ILE A 98 3.16 4.36 -7.61
CA ILE A 98 4.02 3.33 -7.04
C ILE A 98 5.19 4.05 -6.38
N VAL A 99 5.30 3.92 -5.07
CA VAL A 99 6.35 4.56 -4.27
C VAL A 99 7.28 3.47 -3.77
N THR A 100 8.56 3.59 -4.11
CA THR A 100 9.59 2.64 -3.69
C THR A 100 10.61 3.38 -2.83
N TYR A 101 10.90 2.85 -1.66
CA TYR A 101 11.83 3.49 -0.72
C TYR A 101 12.45 2.45 0.20
N THR A 102 13.52 2.84 0.89
CA THR A 102 14.09 2.04 1.96
C THR A 102 13.78 2.72 3.29
N ALA A 103 13.59 1.92 4.32
CA ALA A 103 13.28 2.42 5.65
C ALA A 103 14.01 1.60 6.70
N GLY A 104 14.42 2.27 7.78
CA GLY A 104 15.17 1.66 8.86
C GLY A 104 16.64 2.01 8.80
N GLU A 105 17.40 1.51 9.78
CA GLU A 105 18.83 1.77 9.90
C GLU A 105 19.62 0.47 9.91
N ASN A 106 20.76 0.48 9.25
CA ASN A 106 21.74 -0.63 9.28
C ASN A 106 21.07 -1.95 8.88
N GLU A 107 21.18 -2.97 9.71
CA GLU A 107 20.66 -4.30 9.45
C GLU A 107 19.13 -4.36 9.42
N ASP A 108 18.47 -3.38 10.01
CA ASP A 108 17.01 -3.30 10.04
C ASP A 108 16.44 -2.59 8.83
N THR A 109 17.28 -2.16 7.90
CA THR A 109 16.83 -1.51 6.68
C THR A 109 16.03 -2.49 5.82
N ARG A 110 14.88 -2.02 5.33
CA ARG A 110 14.00 -2.81 4.47
C ARG A 110 13.56 -1.98 3.28
N LYS A 111 13.33 -2.67 2.16
CA LYS A 111 12.82 -2.03 0.97
C LYS A 111 11.29 -2.16 0.94
N TRP A 112 10.64 -1.05 0.67
CA TRP A 112 9.18 -0.98 0.53
C TRP A 112 8.79 -0.61 -0.88
N THR A 113 7.76 -1.28 -1.38
CA THR A 113 7.09 -0.92 -2.62
C THR A 113 5.62 -0.74 -2.28
N VAL A 114 5.10 0.48 -2.43
CA VAL A 114 3.76 0.84 -2.00
C VAL A 114 2.95 1.35 -3.18
N PHE A 115 1.79 0.73 -3.39
CA PHE A 115 0.81 1.20 -4.36
C PHE A 115 -0.17 2.07 -3.60
N ALA A 116 -0.26 3.35 -4.00
CA ALA A 116 -0.99 4.36 -3.24
C ALA A 116 -1.98 5.10 -4.13
N MET A 117 -3.18 5.34 -3.61
CA MET A 117 -4.16 6.17 -4.32
C MET A 117 -5.07 6.87 -3.33
N ASP A 118 -5.69 7.96 -3.78
CA ASP A 118 -6.66 8.71 -2.99
C ASP A 118 -7.95 8.85 -3.80
N THR A 119 -9.09 8.58 -3.17
CA THR A 119 -10.40 8.60 -3.83
C THR A 119 -11.21 9.85 -3.49
N ASP A 120 -10.55 10.90 -2.98
CA ASP A 120 -11.16 12.12 -2.46
C ASP A 120 -11.86 11.93 -1.12
N ARG A 121 -12.07 10.69 -0.69
CA ARG A 121 -12.67 10.36 0.62
C ARG A 121 -11.74 9.49 1.46
N TYR A 122 -11.02 8.58 0.84
CA TYR A 122 -10.14 7.64 1.53
C TYR A 122 -8.82 7.53 0.82
N THR A 123 -7.76 7.35 1.60
CA THR A 123 -6.42 7.05 1.08
C THR A 123 -6.16 5.55 1.24
N TYR A 124 -5.77 4.91 0.16
CA TYR A 124 -5.50 3.47 0.11
C TYR A 124 -4.01 3.25 -0.10
N LEU A 125 -3.43 2.40 0.74
CA LEU A 125 -2.02 2.02 0.60
C LEU A 125 -1.94 0.50 0.58
N TYR A 126 -1.24 -0.04 -0.40
CA TYR A 126 -0.98 -1.47 -0.49
C TYR A 126 0.52 -1.65 -0.60
N GLY A 127 1.15 -2.07 0.49
CA GLY A 127 2.59 -2.09 0.61
C GLY A 127 3.18 -3.49 0.71
N PHE A 128 4.38 -3.63 0.15
CA PHE A 128 5.19 -4.83 0.23
C PHE A 128 6.52 -4.44 0.85
N CYS A 129 6.91 -5.14 1.92
CA CYS A 129 8.16 -4.89 2.63
C CYS A 129 9.05 -6.13 2.54
N GLU A 130 10.25 -5.96 1.97
CA GLU A 130 11.18 -7.06 1.79
C GLU A 130 12.55 -6.71 2.35
N ALA A 131 13.42 -7.72 2.50
CA ALA A 131 14.80 -7.47 2.89
C ALA A 131 15.53 -6.75 1.74
N VAL A 132 16.37 -5.77 2.10
CA VAL A 132 17.07 -4.95 1.11
C VAL A 132 18.00 -5.80 0.24
N ASP A 133 18.57 -6.85 0.81
CA ASP A 133 19.51 -7.73 0.13
C ASP A 133 18.85 -8.86 -0.69
N THR A 134 17.53 -8.75 -0.91
CA THR A 134 16.83 -9.69 -1.77
C THR A 134 17.40 -9.61 -3.19
N GLU A 135 17.87 -10.72 -3.71
CA GLU A 135 18.52 -10.75 -5.03
C GLU A 135 17.53 -10.69 -6.19
N GLU A 136 16.31 -11.12 -5.96
CA GLU A 136 15.29 -11.13 -7.01
C GLU A 136 14.62 -9.78 -7.14
N ASP A 137 14.34 -9.38 -8.40
CA ASP A 137 13.53 -8.23 -8.66
C ASP A 137 12.06 -8.61 -8.44
N MET A 138 11.50 -8.14 -7.36
CA MET A 138 10.13 -8.48 -6.97
C MET A 138 9.09 -7.56 -7.59
N ASP A 139 9.50 -6.53 -8.31
CA ASP A 139 8.57 -5.52 -8.83
C ASP A 139 7.50 -6.13 -9.73
N GLU A 140 7.86 -7.06 -10.61
CA GLU A 140 6.87 -7.71 -11.47
C GLU A 140 5.85 -8.52 -10.68
N ILE A 141 6.30 -9.16 -9.60
CA ILE A 141 5.42 -9.94 -8.74
C ILE A 141 4.43 -9.03 -8.02
N TYR A 142 4.91 -7.91 -7.48
CA TYR A 142 4.05 -6.94 -6.81
C TYR A 142 3.04 -6.35 -7.77
N GLN A 143 3.46 -6.01 -8.98
CA GLN A 143 2.56 -5.48 -9.99
C GLN A 143 1.52 -6.52 -10.40
N SER A 144 1.93 -7.78 -10.53
CA SER A 144 1.01 -8.87 -10.85
C SER A 144 -0.06 -9.05 -9.78
N ILE A 145 0.34 -8.95 -8.51
CA ILE A 145 -0.62 -9.04 -7.40
C ILE A 145 -1.56 -7.84 -7.42
N PHE A 146 -1.00 -6.64 -7.52
CA PHE A 146 -1.82 -5.42 -7.47
C PHE A 146 -2.78 -5.34 -8.67
N SER A 147 -2.38 -5.83 -9.84
CA SER A 147 -3.23 -5.78 -11.02
C SER A 147 -4.50 -6.63 -10.88
N GLN A 148 -4.53 -7.55 -9.93
CA GLN A 148 -5.70 -8.37 -9.64
C GLN A 148 -6.64 -7.73 -8.64
N LEU A 149 -6.25 -6.60 -8.06
CA LEU A 149 -7.07 -5.90 -7.09
C LEU A 149 -8.10 -5.02 -7.79
N TYR A 150 -9.17 -4.78 -7.09
CA TYR A 150 -10.21 -3.87 -7.55
C TYR A 150 -10.81 -3.18 -6.33
N LEU A 151 -11.44 -2.05 -6.57
CA LEU A 151 -12.07 -1.30 -5.50
C LEU A 151 -13.48 -1.82 -5.31
N SER A 152 -13.77 -2.31 -4.11
CA SER A 152 -15.11 -2.78 -3.78
C SER A 152 -15.87 -1.68 -3.06
N ASP A 153 -17.10 -1.42 -3.47
CA ASP A 153 -17.99 -0.52 -2.75
C ASP A 153 -18.93 -1.27 -1.80
N GLU A 154 -18.67 -2.54 -1.58
CA GLU A 154 -19.37 -3.31 -0.58
C GLU A 154 -18.75 -3.12 0.79
N ASN A 155 -19.57 -3.25 1.79
CA ASN A 155 -19.09 -3.12 3.16
C ASN A 155 -18.73 -4.42 3.81
#